data_f72664168ba3806769d797662931d8cc
#
_entry.id   f72664168ba3806769d797662931d8cc
#
_cell.length_a   1.000
_cell.length_b   1.000
_cell.length_c   1.000
_cell.angle_alpha   90.00
_cell.angle_beta   90.00
_cell.angle_gamma   90.00
#
_symmetry.space_group_name_H-M   'P 1'
#
loop_
_entity.id
_entity.type
_entity.pdbx_description
1 polymer ?
#
loop_
_entity_poly.entity_id
_entity_poly.type
_entity_poly.pdbx_seq_one_letter_code
_entity_poly.pdbx_strand_id
1 'polypeptide(L)'
;MVKEILPARSADLAIAGVQHCASELRKAKLLRLSDVAPSGSVRQRSTIIQQKTGRPVPFEITDATRDALAAWLVLRGPRVDDWLFPSRTQPGDHIGTRQYARIVQRWIRMIDVEPEAYGVHSMRRTKVALVYKKTGNLRACQLLLGHQKLESTVR
;
A
#
# COMPACT_ATOMS: atom_id res chain seq x y z
N MET A 1 -10.04 24.66 -9.47
CA MET A 1 -9.73 23.43 -10.25
C MET A 1 -8.38 22.80 -9.94
N VAL A 2 -7.30 23.54 -9.69
CA VAL A 2 -5.97 22.97 -9.36
C VAL A 2 -5.87 22.46 -7.91
N LYS A 3 -6.61 23.03 -6.96
CA LYS A 3 -6.58 22.63 -5.53
C LYS A 3 -7.22 21.27 -5.22
N GLU A 4 -8.12 20.76 -6.06
CA GLU A 4 -8.78 19.45 -5.83
C GLU A 4 -7.97 18.26 -6.37
N ILE A 5 -7.06 18.49 -7.30
CA ILE A 5 -6.25 17.42 -7.93
C ILE A 5 -5.04 17.06 -7.05
N LEU A 6 -4.45 18.05 -6.35
CA LEU A 6 -3.29 17.84 -5.47
C LEU A 6 -3.55 16.90 -4.28
N PRO A 7 -4.63 17.04 -3.51
CA PRO A 7 -4.91 16.13 -2.39
C PRO A 7 -5.11 14.68 -2.84
N ALA A 8 -5.84 14.47 -3.95
CA ALA A 8 -6.06 13.14 -4.49
C ALA A 8 -4.75 12.48 -4.95
N ARG A 9 -3.86 13.26 -5.57
CA ARG A 9 -2.56 12.78 -6.05
C ARG A 9 -1.61 12.41 -4.92
N SER A 10 -1.58 13.17 -3.83
CA SER A 10 -0.76 12.86 -2.66
C SER A 10 -1.26 11.62 -1.92
N ALA A 11 -2.59 11.47 -1.77
CA ALA A 11 -3.18 10.24 -1.24
C ALA A 11 -2.83 9.03 -2.10
N ASP A 12 -2.96 9.15 -3.42
CA ASP A 12 -2.67 8.08 -4.37
C ASP A 12 -1.20 7.65 -4.31
N LEU A 13 -0.27 8.59 -4.25
CA LEU A 13 1.16 8.30 -4.12
C LEU A 13 1.49 7.63 -2.78
N ALA A 14 0.90 8.11 -1.68
CA ALA A 14 1.06 7.50 -0.37
C ALA A 14 0.51 6.08 -0.33
N ILE A 15 -0.69 5.85 -0.88
CA ILE A 15 -1.31 4.52 -0.98
C ILE A 15 -0.44 3.58 -1.82
N ALA A 16 0.02 4.03 -3.00
CA ALA A 16 0.86 3.23 -3.88
C ALA A 16 2.20 2.88 -3.22
N GLY A 17 2.83 3.83 -2.54
CA GLY A 17 4.07 3.65 -1.82
C GLY A 17 3.94 2.64 -0.68
N VAL A 18 2.94 2.81 0.19
CA VAL A 18 2.69 1.87 1.30
C VAL A 18 2.41 0.47 0.77
N GLN A 19 1.64 0.35 -0.30
CA GLN A 19 1.40 -0.93 -0.94
C GLN A 19 2.67 -1.55 -1.50
N HIS A 20 3.52 -0.76 -2.15
CA HIS A 20 4.80 -1.23 -2.64
C HIS A 20 5.66 -1.77 -1.49
N CYS A 21 5.71 -1.06 -0.36
CA CYS A 21 6.47 -1.47 0.81
C CYS A 21 5.89 -2.72 1.49
N ALA A 22 4.60 -2.72 1.78
CA ALA A 22 3.94 -3.78 2.54
C ALA A 22 3.64 -5.06 1.76
N SER A 23 3.83 -5.08 0.44
CA SER A 23 3.55 -6.22 -0.45
C SER A 23 2.13 -6.78 -0.42
N GLU A 24 1.25 -6.24 0.39
CA GLU A 24 -0.13 -6.70 0.55
C GLU A 24 -1.12 -5.55 0.64
N LEU A 25 -1.86 -5.39 -0.43
CA LEU A 25 -2.85 -4.35 -0.63
C LEU A 25 -4.01 -4.32 0.33
N ARG A 26 -4.54 -5.49 0.64
CA ARG A 26 -5.68 -5.58 1.56
C ARG A 26 -5.37 -5.03 2.94
N LYS A 27 -4.08 -4.87 3.25
CA LYS A 27 -3.59 -4.45 4.55
C LYS A 27 -3.16 -3.00 4.61
N ALA A 28 -2.65 -2.45 3.52
CA ALA A 28 -2.32 -1.03 3.47
C ALA A 28 -3.52 -0.15 3.84
N LYS A 29 -4.73 -0.56 3.48
CA LYS A 29 -5.97 0.12 3.84
C LYS A 29 -6.33 0.03 5.32
N LEU A 30 -5.84 -0.99 6.03
CA LEU A 30 -6.09 -1.23 7.47
C LEU A 30 -5.02 -0.62 8.38
N LEU A 31 -4.04 0.08 7.81
CA LEU A 31 -3.02 0.76 8.61
C LEU A 31 -3.62 1.93 9.38
N ARG A 32 -3.19 2.03 10.62
CA ARG A 32 -3.45 3.16 11.49
C ARG A 32 -2.33 4.19 11.34
N LEU A 33 -2.63 5.42 11.67
CA LEU A 33 -1.63 6.47 11.77
C LEU A 33 -0.53 6.09 12.77
N SER A 34 -0.93 5.54 13.90
CA SER A 34 -0.05 5.01 14.95
C SER A 34 0.91 3.92 14.47
N ASP A 35 0.55 3.15 13.42
CA ASP A 35 1.43 2.12 12.86
C ASP A 35 2.61 2.73 12.08
N VAL A 36 2.41 3.88 11.44
CA VAL A 36 3.41 4.47 10.53
C VAL A 36 4.00 5.77 11.05
N ALA A 37 3.28 6.54 11.84
CA ALA A 37 3.70 7.85 12.35
C ALA A 37 3.23 8.13 13.79
N PRO A 38 3.59 7.30 14.79
CA PRO A 38 3.09 7.42 16.16
C PRO A 38 3.48 8.73 16.86
N SER A 39 4.58 9.34 16.44
CA SER A 39 5.08 10.62 16.97
C SER A 39 4.86 11.80 16.02
N GLY A 40 3.99 11.64 15.01
CA GLY A 40 3.76 12.65 13.97
C GLY A 40 4.76 12.60 12.81
N SER A 41 5.89 11.93 12.96
CA SER A 41 6.86 11.70 11.88
C SER A 41 6.78 10.26 11.36
N VAL A 42 6.92 10.09 10.04
CA VAL A 42 6.85 8.76 9.40
C VAL A 42 8.12 7.98 9.71
N ARG A 43 7.94 6.79 10.30
CA ARG A 43 9.06 5.88 10.65
C ARG A 43 9.60 5.14 9.41
N GLN A 44 10.82 4.63 9.51
CA GLN A 44 11.44 3.83 8.44
C GLN A 44 10.88 2.43 8.33
N ARG A 45 10.41 1.85 9.44
CA ARG A 45 9.91 0.48 9.50
C ARG A 45 8.58 0.46 10.22
N SER A 46 7.69 -0.39 9.74
CA SER A 46 6.41 -0.67 10.35
C SER A 46 6.11 -2.17 10.29
N THR A 47 5.08 -2.58 11.01
CA THR A 47 4.64 -3.98 11.04
C THR A 47 3.16 -4.05 10.75
N ILE A 48 2.77 -5.03 9.97
CA ILE A 48 1.38 -5.28 9.64
C ILE A 48 0.99 -6.67 10.09
N ILE A 49 -0.18 -6.81 10.73
CA ILE A 49 -0.69 -8.12 11.13
C ILE A 49 -1.37 -8.80 9.95
N GLN A 50 -0.91 -9.98 9.61
CA GLN A 50 -1.47 -10.78 8.53
C GLN A 50 -2.85 -11.33 8.91
N GLN A 51 -3.94 -10.86 8.30
CA GLN A 51 -5.31 -11.30 8.62
C GLN A 51 -5.49 -12.82 8.48
N LYS A 52 -4.86 -13.43 7.47
CA LYS A 52 -4.99 -14.87 7.21
C LYS A 52 -4.24 -15.74 8.21
N THR A 53 -3.14 -15.27 8.77
CA THR A 53 -2.25 -16.06 9.62
C THR A 53 -2.09 -15.50 11.02
N GLY A 54 -2.61 -14.29 11.28
CA GLY A 54 -2.40 -13.55 12.54
C GLY A 54 -0.96 -13.11 12.80
N ARG A 55 -0.03 -13.39 11.87
CA ARG A 55 1.40 -13.14 12.10
C ARG A 55 1.78 -11.70 11.77
N PRO A 56 2.65 -11.08 12.57
CA PRO A 56 3.24 -9.80 12.25
C PRO A 56 4.23 -9.94 11.09
N VAL A 57 4.12 -9.06 10.10
CA VAL A 57 5.06 -8.97 8.97
C VAL A 57 5.67 -7.58 8.99
N PRO A 58 6.97 -7.46 9.30
CA PRO A 58 7.66 -6.19 9.23
C PRO A 58 7.88 -5.80 7.76
N PHE A 59 7.84 -4.50 7.50
CA PHE A 59 8.18 -3.94 6.20
C PHE A 59 8.91 -2.60 6.35
N GLU A 60 9.76 -2.30 5.41
CA GLU A 60 10.49 -1.05 5.33
C GLU A 60 9.71 -0.04 4.48
N ILE A 61 9.63 1.20 4.96
CA ILE A 61 9.02 2.33 4.27
C ILE A 61 10.14 3.09 3.58
N THR A 62 10.21 2.98 2.25
CA THR A 62 11.23 3.66 1.45
C THR A 62 11.15 5.18 1.57
N ASP A 63 12.24 5.89 1.30
CA ASP A 63 12.29 7.35 1.41
C ASP A 63 11.20 8.02 0.57
N ALA A 64 11.04 7.63 -0.69
CA ALA A 64 9.99 8.14 -1.56
C ALA A 64 8.58 7.90 -1.00
N THR A 65 8.36 6.78 -0.30
CA THR A 65 7.09 6.50 0.36
C THR A 65 6.92 7.34 1.61
N ARG A 66 7.98 7.60 2.37
CA ARG A 66 7.94 8.48 3.55
C ARG A 66 7.59 9.91 3.16
N ASP A 67 8.19 10.42 2.09
CA ASP A 67 7.89 11.75 1.57
C ASP A 67 6.43 11.88 1.12
N ALA A 68 5.93 10.88 0.38
CA ALA A 68 4.53 10.84 -0.03
C ALA A 68 3.56 10.74 1.16
N LEU A 69 3.91 9.96 2.18
CA LEU A 69 3.13 9.85 3.42
C LEU A 69 3.16 11.17 4.20
N ALA A 70 4.31 11.81 4.35
CA ALA A 70 4.42 13.09 5.03
C ALA A 70 3.54 14.15 4.36
N ALA A 71 3.61 14.26 3.02
CA ALA A 71 2.73 15.15 2.25
C ALA A 71 1.24 14.80 2.43
N TRP A 72 0.91 13.52 2.43
CA TRP A 72 -0.46 13.06 2.67
C TRP A 72 -0.94 13.41 4.09
N LEU A 73 -0.13 13.24 5.11
CA LEU A 73 -0.50 13.55 6.50
C LEU A 73 -0.81 15.03 6.71
N VAL A 74 -0.07 15.91 6.06
CA VAL A 74 -0.36 17.36 6.07
C VAL A 74 -1.73 17.65 5.46
N LEU A 75 -2.04 17.03 4.32
CA LEU A 75 -3.32 17.22 3.62
C LEU A 75 -4.50 16.55 4.32
N ARG A 76 -4.26 15.36 4.92
CA ARG A 76 -5.26 14.66 5.70
C ARG A 76 -5.71 15.48 6.90
N GLY A 77 -4.80 16.20 7.51
CA GLY A 77 -5.03 16.98 8.71
C GLY A 77 -5.40 16.13 9.94
N PRO A 78 -5.65 16.77 11.08
CA PRO A 78 -6.12 16.10 12.28
C PRO A 78 -7.54 15.55 12.05
N ARG A 79 -7.76 14.29 12.45
CA ARG A 79 -9.07 13.61 12.35
C ARG A 79 -9.32 12.81 13.63
N VAL A 80 -10.59 12.58 13.91
CA VAL A 80 -11.02 11.75 15.05
C VAL A 80 -10.67 10.27 14.81
N ASP A 81 -10.71 9.82 13.54
CA ASP A 81 -10.30 8.47 13.17
C ASP A 81 -8.77 8.37 13.04
N ASP A 82 -8.21 7.22 13.46
CA ASP A 82 -6.78 6.92 13.37
C ASP A 82 -6.42 6.19 12.05
N TRP A 83 -7.34 6.06 11.10
CA TRP A 83 -7.05 5.40 9.83
C TRP A 83 -6.05 6.20 8.99
N LEU A 84 -4.98 5.55 8.52
CA LEU A 84 -4.02 6.18 7.61
C LEU A 84 -4.69 6.66 6.33
N PHE A 85 -5.59 5.84 5.79
CA PHE A 85 -6.41 6.16 4.62
C PHE A 85 -7.90 6.04 4.98
N PRO A 86 -8.51 7.11 5.49
CA PRO A 86 -9.92 7.10 5.87
C PRO A 86 -10.83 7.04 4.65
N SER A 87 -12.01 6.47 4.86
CA SER A 87 -13.08 6.48 3.86
C SER A 87 -13.61 7.90 3.65
N ARG A 88 -13.92 8.23 2.39
CA ARG A 88 -14.60 9.50 2.07
C ARG A 88 -16.12 9.39 2.17
N THR A 89 -16.64 8.17 2.13
CA THR A 89 -18.08 7.90 2.08
C THR A 89 -18.64 7.36 3.39
N GLN A 90 -17.79 6.83 4.25
CA GLN A 90 -18.18 6.24 5.55
C GLN A 90 -17.30 6.85 6.64
N PRO A 91 -17.79 7.86 7.39
CA PRO A 91 -17.05 8.45 8.50
C PRO A 91 -16.65 7.40 9.53
N GLY A 92 -15.41 7.47 10.02
CA GLY A 92 -14.88 6.52 11.03
C GLY A 92 -14.39 5.19 10.46
N ASP A 93 -14.53 4.95 9.16
CA ASP A 93 -14.04 3.73 8.50
C ASP A 93 -12.84 4.04 7.57
N HIS A 94 -12.16 3.00 7.15
CA HIS A 94 -11.04 3.06 6.21
C HIS A 94 -11.52 3.00 4.74
N ILE A 95 -10.61 3.31 3.82
CA ILE A 95 -10.84 3.16 2.38
C ILE A 95 -11.31 1.74 2.03
N GLY A 96 -12.47 1.62 1.40
CA GLY A 96 -13.05 0.33 1.02
C GLY A 96 -12.34 -0.33 -0.16
N THR A 97 -12.47 -1.65 -0.29
CA THR A 97 -11.84 -2.44 -1.37
C THR A 97 -12.27 -1.95 -2.77
N ARG A 98 -13.55 -1.59 -2.94
CA ARG A 98 -14.06 -1.06 -4.21
C ARG A 98 -13.47 0.31 -4.55
N GLN A 99 -13.34 1.19 -3.56
CA GLN A 99 -12.75 2.51 -3.73
C GLN A 99 -11.28 2.39 -4.09
N TYR A 100 -10.55 1.51 -3.43
CA TYR A 100 -9.17 1.21 -3.75
C TYR A 100 -9.00 0.63 -5.17
N ALA A 101 -9.85 -0.33 -5.56
CA ALA A 101 -9.81 -0.89 -6.92
C ALA A 101 -9.98 0.19 -8.00
N ARG A 102 -10.88 1.18 -7.77
CA ARG A 102 -11.05 2.33 -8.68
C ARG A 102 -9.79 3.20 -8.78
N ILE A 103 -9.06 3.37 -7.68
CA ILE A 103 -7.78 4.11 -7.68
C ILE A 103 -6.76 3.36 -8.55
N VAL A 104 -6.60 2.05 -8.34
CA VAL A 104 -5.69 1.21 -9.14
C VAL A 104 -6.04 1.24 -10.63
N GLN A 105 -7.32 1.08 -10.98
CA GLN A 105 -7.76 1.18 -12.38
C GLN A 105 -7.46 2.54 -13.00
N ARG A 106 -7.60 3.63 -12.22
CA ARG A 106 -7.22 4.96 -12.69
C ARG A 106 -5.73 5.05 -13.02
N TRP A 107 -4.85 4.50 -12.15
CA TRP A 107 -3.41 4.46 -12.42
C TRP A 107 -3.07 3.66 -13.67
N ILE A 108 -3.73 2.50 -13.86
CA ILE A 108 -3.51 1.65 -15.03
C ILE A 108 -3.87 2.39 -16.32
N ARG A 109 -5.01 3.11 -16.34
CA ARG A 109 -5.38 3.94 -17.50
C ARG A 109 -4.38 5.07 -17.79
N MET A 110 -3.71 5.60 -16.76
CA MET A 110 -2.72 6.67 -16.93
C MET A 110 -1.41 6.19 -17.60
N ILE A 111 -1.15 4.90 -17.62
CA ILE A 111 0.02 4.28 -18.25
C ILE A 111 -0.32 3.51 -19.54
N ASP A 112 -1.51 3.77 -20.09
CA ASP A 112 -1.97 3.25 -21.39
C ASP A 112 -1.98 1.71 -21.49
N VAL A 113 -2.38 1.05 -20.39
CA VAL A 113 -2.50 -0.42 -20.30
C VAL A 113 -3.96 -0.80 -20.09
N GLU A 114 -4.39 -1.91 -20.67
CA GLU A 114 -5.75 -2.44 -20.55
C GLU A 114 -6.13 -2.71 -19.10
N PRO A 115 -7.11 -1.98 -18.52
CA PRO A 115 -7.46 -2.11 -17.11
C PRO A 115 -7.99 -3.48 -16.72
N GLU A 116 -8.59 -4.20 -17.68
CA GLU A 116 -9.17 -5.54 -17.48
C GLU A 116 -8.11 -6.61 -17.26
N ALA A 117 -6.92 -6.43 -17.86
CA ALA A 117 -5.79 -7.36 -17.74
C ALA A 117 -5.05 -7.20 -16.40
N TYR A 118 -5.24 -6.08 -15.71
CA TYR A 118 -4.48 -5.74 -14.51
C TYR A 118 -5.41 -5.40 -13.34
N GLY A 119 -5.11 -5.97 -12.22
CA GLY A 119 -5.83 -5.72 -10.96
C GLY A 119 -4.89 -5.56 -9.78
N VAL A 120 -5.51 -5.44 -8.63
CA VAL A 120 -4.84 -5.32 -7.33
C VAL A 120 -3.78 -6.41 -7.09
N HIS A 121 -4.02 -7.63 -7.57
CA HIS A 121 -3.07 -8.75 -7.47
C HIS A 121 -1.89 -8.63 -8.43
N SER A 122 -2.05 -7.94 -9.55
CA SER A 122 -0.98 -7.76 -10.53
C SER A 122 0.18 -6.95 -9.95
N MET A 123 -0.10 -5.89 -9.19
CA MET A 123 0.92 -5.08 -8.52
C MET A 123 1.78 -5.89 -7.55
N ARG A 124 1.16 -6.82 -6.81
CA ARG A 124 1.89 -7.72 -5.92
C ARG A 124 2.83 -8.65 -6.70
N ARG A 125 2.33 -9.25 -7.80
CA ARG A 125 3.14 -10.10 -8.67
C ARG A 125 4.29 -9.33 -9.31
N THR A 126 4.04 -8.12 -9.78
CA THR A 126 5.07 -7.26 -10.36
C THR A 126 6.21 -7.00 -9.37
N LYS A 127 5.91 -6.68 -8.12
CA LYS A 127 6.95 -6.47 -7.10
C LYS A 127 7.81 -7.71 -6.91
N VAL A 128 7.17 -8.88 -6.78
CA VAL A 128 7.88 -10.15 -6.59
C VAL A 128 8.75 -10.48 -7.80
N ALA A 129 8.22 -10.30 -9.01
CA ALA A 129 8.98 -10.51 -10.25
C ALA A 129 10.20 -9.59 -10.32
N LEU A 130 10.07 -8.32 -9.93
CA LEU A 130 11.19 -7.37 -9.88
C LEU A 130 12.26 -7.78 -8.85
N VAL A 131 11.85 -8.22 -7.66
CA VAL A 131 12.77 -8.72 -6.63
C VAL A 131 13.48 -9.97 -7.13
N TYR A 132 12.76 -10.91 -7.70
CA TYR A 132 13.35 -12.12 -8.27
C TYR A 132 14.34 -11.81 -9.40
N LYS A 133 13.97 -10.93 -10.33
CA LYS A 133 14.84 -10.49 -11.42
C LYS A 133 16.14 -9.87 -10.91
N LYS A 134 16.10 -9.14 -9.80
CA LYS A 134 17.28 -8.48 -9.21
C LYS A 134 18.17 -9.41 -8.38
N THR A 135 17.56 -10.38 -7.70
CA THR A 135 18.25 -11.15 -6.66
C THR A 135 18.42 -12.63 -6.99
N GLY A 136 17.63 -13.18 -7.90
CA GLY A 136 17.51 -14.63 -8.14
C GLY A 136 17.01 -15.42 -6.92
N ASN A 137 16.64 -14.74 -5.83
CA ASN A 137 16.38 -15.36 -4.54
C ASN A 137 14.88 -15.65 -4.35
N LEU A 138 14.51 -16.89 -4.64
CA LEU A 138 13.12 -17.36 -4.50
C LEU A 138 12.64 -17.34 -3.04
N ARG A 139 13.54 -17.57 -2.08
CA ARG A 139 13.22 -17.52 -0.65
C ARG A 139 12.87 -16.09 -0.21
N ALA A 140 13.59 -15.08 -0.70
CA ALA A 140 13.25 -13.69 -0.46
C ALA A 140 11.85 -13.37 -1.02
N CYS A 141 11.53 -13.85 -2.21
CA CYS A 141 10.19 -13.71 -2.81
C CYS A 141 9.10 -14.39 -1.96
N GLN A 142 9.37 -15.59 -1.47
CA GLN A 142 8.46 -16.32 -0.60
C GLN A 142 8.17 -15.55 0.70
N LEU A 143 9.20 -15.05 1.36
CA LEU A 143 9.07 -14.25 2.59
C LEU A 143 8.31 -12.95 2.33
N LEU A 144 8.60 -12.27 1.22
CA LEU A 144 7.92 -11.05 0.80
C LEU A 144 6.42 -11.27 0.57
N LEU A 145 6.05 -12.43 0.03
CA LEU A 145 4.66 -12.83 -0.17
C LEU A 145 3.99 -13.37 1.10
N GLY A 146 4.77 -13.69 2.12
CA GLY A 146 4.27 -14.37 3.32
C GLY A 146 3.74 -15.79 3.02
N HIS A 147 4.27 -16.46 1.98
CA HIS A 147 3.89 -17.82 1.65
C HIS A 147 4.60 -18.80 2.57
N GLN A 148 3.84 -19.77 3.08
CA GLN A 148 4.41 -20.83 3.92
C GLN A 148 5.14 -21.89 3.07
N LYS A 149 4.64 -22.16 1.87
CA LYS A 149 5.20 -23.14 0.94
C LYS A 149 5.83 -22.46 -0.27
N LEU A 150 6.99 -22.97 -0.70
CA LEU A 150 7.73 -22.42 -1.83
C LEU A 150 6.95 -22.58 -3.15
N GLU A 151 6.25 -23.70 -3.30
CA GLU A 151 5.42 -24.02 -4.48
C GLU A 151 4.35 -22.97 -4.74
N SER A 152 3.85 -22.30 -3.68
CA SER A 152 2.89 -21.18 -3.80
C SER A 152 3.51 -19.92 -4.40
N THR A 153 4.83 -19.86 -4.46
CA THR A 153 5.57 -18.69 -4.99
C THR A 153 5.93 -18.88 -6.46
N VAL A 154 6.03 -20.12 -6.92
CA VAL A 154 6.46 -20.48 -8.28
C VAL A 154 5.30 -20.55 -9.29
N ARG A 155 4.07 -20.59 -8.81
CA ARG A 155 2.84 -20.61 -9.65
C ARG A 155 2.50 -19.29 -10.31
#